data_5bca9df3ab79d5b76414246c0a1c34a2
#
_entry.id   5bca9df3ab79d5b76414246c0a1c34a2
#
_cell.length_a   1.000
_cell.length_b   1.000
_cell.length_c   1.000
_cell.angle_alpha   90.00
_cell.angle_beta   90.00
_cell.angle_gamma   90.00
#
_symmetry.space_group_name_H-M   'P 1'
#
loop_
_entity.id
_entity.type
_entity.pdbx_description
1 polymer ?
#
loop_
_entity_poly.entity_id
_entity_poly.type
_entity_poly.pdbx_seq_one_letter_code
_entity_poly.pdbx_strand_id
1 'polypeptide(L)'
;MHKLGANITTVDAGGGLGVDYDGSGSRRECSINYSVNEYAENIVRAFAEVAQQHGLSQPNIITESGRAITAHHAVLITNVTEVESLQGAAAAVEISGQNIAEAYHNAQFNMAEARAQFVQGDLSLTELAEAEKHYVSLCQQIQRELNLDNHHHREILQELDEKLADKVFCNFSLFQSMPDIWGIDQIFPIMPIHQLGQQPTRRAVLQDLTCDSDGRIDQYVDHQNIANTMPLHTIAEDQDYLIGFFMVGAYQEILGDMHNLFGDTHSINIELDEQGYRFGDFMEGEDVSELLDYVHINTEALKTAYRQKLDGSGLSAEQKQAFEQELLAGLNAYTYLEK
;
A
#
# COMPACT_ATOMS: atom_id res chain seq x y z
N MET A 1 -14.92 23.76 38.72
CA MET A 1 -15.12 25.00 37.97
C MET A 1 -16.32 25.77 38.50
N HIS A 2 -17.54 25.23 38.52
CA HIS A 2 -18.75 25.93 39.00
C HIS A 2 -18.55 26.51 40.42
N LYS A 3 -18.02 25.74 41.39
CA LYS A 3 -17.72 26.22 42.76
C LYS A 3 -16.69 27.39 42.82
N LEU A 4 -15.99 27.63 41.73
CA LEU A 4 -15.05 28.73 41.57
C LEU A 4 -15.63 29.90 40.76
N GLY A 5 -16.93 29.85 40.46
CA GLY A 5 -17.65 30.89 39.74
C GLY A 5 -17.53 30.81 38.20
N ALA A 6 -16.93 29.77 37.66
CA ALA A 6 -16.84 29.58 36.20
C ALA A 6 -18.08 28.88 35.70
N ASN A 7 -18.84 29.55 34.81
CA ASN A 7 -19.99 28.97 34.12
C ASN A 7 -19.57 28.38 32.77
N ILE A 8 -19.48 27.06 32.69
CA ILE A 8 -19.14 26.35 31.47
C ILE A 8 -20.40 25.98 30.74
N THR A 9 -20.60 26.55 29.57
CA THR A 9 -21.78 26.35 28.71
C THR A 9 -21.50 25.42 27.54
N THR A 10 -20.22 25.17 27.22
CA THR A 10 -19.81 24.32 26.09
C THR A 10 -18.58 23.52 26.51
N VAL A 11 -18.56 22.25 26.11
CA VAL A 11 -17.44 21.33 26.32
C VAL A 11 -17.09 20.67 24.99
N ASP A 12 -15.83 20.74 24.65
CA ASP A 12 -15.25 19.94 23.59
C ASP A 12 -14.83 18.59 24.17
N ALA A 13 -15.42 17.50 23.68
CA ALA A 13 -15.14 16.15 24.11
C ALA A 13 -13.93 15.56 23.35
N GLY A 14 -13.34 16.32 22.43
CA GLY A 14 -12.24 15.88 21.58
C GLY A 14 -12.65 14.97 20.45
N GLY A 15 -11.69 14.25 19.90
CA GLY A 15 -11.88 13.29 18.83
C GLY A 15 -12.17 11.87 19.29
N GLY A 16 -11.66 10.87 18.58
CA GLY A 16 -11.70 9.47 18.96
C GLY A 16 -12.86 8.65 18.39
N LEU A 17 -13.75 9.24 17.58
CA LEU A 17 -14.67 8.43 16.78
C LEU A 17 -13.88 7.65 15.74
N GLY A 18 -13.86 6.34 15.86
CA GLY A 18 -13.10 5.43 15.00
C GLY A 18 -13.76 5.17 13.66
N VAL A 19 -13.07 4.45 12.82
CA VAL A 19 -13.50 4.02 11.48
C VAL A 19 -13.24 2.52 11.35
N ASP A 20 -14.17 1.81 10.72
CA ASP A 20 -14.04 0.37 10.44
C ASP A 20 -13.36 0.17 9.09
N TYR A 21 -12.02 0.16 9.09
CA TYR A 21 -11.24 -0.01 7.87
C TYR A 21 -11.22 -1.46 7.38
N ASP A 22 -11.24 -2.42 8.30
CA ASP A 22 -11.18 -3.84 7.93
C ASP A 22 -12.56 -4.47 7.69
N GLY A 23 -13.65 -3.72 7.93
CA GLY A 23 -15.03 -4.17 7.72
C GLY A 23 -15.50 -5.26 8.69
N SER A 24 -14.71 -5.56 9.73
CA SER A 24 -15.02 -6.66 10.67
C SER A 24 -16.06 -6.31 11.75
N GLY A 25 -16.30 -5.01 11.98
CA GLY A 25 -17.18 -4.55 13.07
C GLY A 25 -16.69 -5.02 14.45
N SER A 26 -15.38 -5.10 14.67
CA SER A 26 -14.76 -5.76 15.82
C SER A 26 -13.99 -4.78 16.72
N ARG A 27 -13.23 -5.33 17.70
CA ARG A 27 -12.34 -4.58 18.58
C ARG A 27 -10.88 -4.58 18.09
N ARG A 28 -10.63 -4.91 16.83
CA ARG A 28 -9.29 -4.80 16.24
C ARG A 28 -8.89 -3.34 16.13
N GLU A 29 -7.60 -3.07 16.02
CA GLU A 29 -7.05 -1.70 15.98
C GLU A 29 -7.58 -0.88 14.81
N CYS A 30 -7.79 -1.51 13.65
CA CYS A 30 -8.32 -0.87 12.44
C CYS A 30 -9.83 -1.06 12.26
N SER A 31 -10.58 -1.31 13.34
CA SER A 31 -12.02 -1.52 13.31
C SER A 31 -12.73 -0.80 14.47
N ILE A 32 -14.05 -0.74 14.40
CA ILE A 32 -14.92 -0.30 15.50
C ILE A 32 -16.10 -1.26 15.63
N ASN A 33 -16.52 -1.52 16.87
CA ASN A 33 -17.68 -2.37 17.18
C ASN A 33 -18.84 -1.59 17.78
N TYR A 34 -18.94 -0.32 17.48
CA TYR A 34 -20.01 0.58 17.94
C TYR A 34 -20.46 1.49 16.79
N SER A 35 -21.68 1.97 16.88
CA SER A 35 -22.24 2.92 15.92
C SER A 35 -21.99 4.38 16.34
N VAL A 36 -22.15 5.32 15.41
CA VAL A 36 -22.13 6.77 15.68
C VAL A 36 -23.16 7.15 16.73
N ASN A 37 -24.35 6.51 16.73
CA ASN A 37 -25.37 6.76 17.72
C ASN A 37 -24.93 6.34 19.13
N GLU A 38 -24.33 5.16 19.27
CA GLU A 38 -23.81 4.68 20.55
C GLU A 38 -22.68 5.57 21.09
N TYR A 39 -21.79 6.06 20.20
CA TYR A 39 -20.78 7.04 20.55
C TYR A 39 -21.41 8.33 21.09
N ALA A 40 -22.37 8.90 20.36
CA ALA A 40 -23.08 10.12 20.76
C ALA A 40 -23.84 9.94 22.08
N GLU A 41 -24.62 8.85 22.20
CA GLU A 41 -25.36 8.53 23.43
C GLU A 41 -24.49 8.41 24.65
N ASN A 42 -23.34 7.76 24.55
CA ASN A 42 -22.42 7.62 25.67
C ASN A 42 -21.88 8.97 26.15
N ILE A 43 -21.49 9.85 25.24
CA ILE A 43 -21.00 11.19 25.57
C ILE A 43 -22.12 12.03 26.21
N VAL A 44 -23.26 12.12 25.52
CA VAL A 44 -24.41 12.93 26.01
C VAL A 44 -24.87 12.45 27.36
N ARG A 45 -25.03 11.15 27.57
CA ARG A 45 -25.44 10.55 28.83
C ARG A 45 -24.48 10.87 29.97
N ALA A 46 -23.16 10.73 29.74
CA ALA A 46 -22.15 11.03 30.76
C ALA A 46 -22.25 12.49 31.25
N PHE A 47 -22.38 13.44 30.32
CA PHE A 47 -22.56 14.85 30.69
C PHE A 47 -23.91 15.11 31.38
N ALA A 48 -24.99 14.48 30.92
CA ALA A 48 -26.31 14.63 31.53
C ALA A 48 -26.36 14.12 32.97
N GLU A 49 -25.79 12.96 33.24
CA GLU A 49 -25.68 12.35 34.59
C GLU A 49 -24.93 13.27 35.56
N VAL A 50 -23.78 13.79 35.15
CA VAL A 50 -22.99 14.71 35.99
C VAL A 50 -23.73 16.04 36.20
N ALA A 51 -24.33 16.59 35.16
CA ALA A 51 -25.10 17.83 35.28
C ALA A 51 -26.27 17.66 36.28
N GLN A 52 -27.01 16.55 36.18
CA GLN A 52 -28.12 16.24 37.09
C GLN A 52 -27.64 16.05 38.56
N GLN A 53 -26.56 15.32 38.78
CA GLN A 53 -26.00 15.07 40.12
C GLN A 53 -25.58 16.37 40.84
N HIS A 54 -25.16 17.37 40.08
CA HIS A 54 -24.65 18.61 40.61
C HIS A 54 -25.60 19.82 40.47
N GLY A 55 -26.81 19.60 39.93
CA GLY A 55 -27.81 20.66 39.71
C GLY A 55 -27.33 21.70 38.68
N LEU A 56 -26.56 21.29 37.67
CA LEU A 56 -26.01 22.14 36.63
C LEU A 56 -26.85 22.02 35.36
N SER A 57 -26.77 23.04 34.51
CA SER A 57 -27.30 22.95 33.14
C SER A 57 -26.37 22.03 32.32
N GLN A 58 -26.97 21.22 31.47
CA GLN A 58 -26.18 20.41 30.52
C GLN A 58 -25.48 21.34 29.52
N PRO A 59 -24.16 21.15 29.32
CA PRO A 59 -23.41 21.95 28.34
C PRO A 59 -23.74 21.54 26.91
N ASN A 60 -23.51 22.45 25.98
CA ASN A 60 -23.38 22.08 24.56
C ASN A 60 -22.12 21.21 24.40
N ILE A 61 -22.19 20.20 23.54
CA ILE A 61 -21.09 19.29 23.29
C ILE A 61 -20.58 19.50 21.88
N ILE A 62 -19.28 19.62 21.76
CA ILE A 62 -18.54 19.63 20.49
C ILE A 62 -17.70 18.35 20.45
N THR A 63 -17.59 17.73 19.29
CA THR A 63 -16.66 16.64 19.00
C THR A 63 -15.85 16.99 17.77
N GLU A 64 -14.59 16.58 17.72
CA GLU A 64 -13.71 16.87 16.59
C GLU A 64 -13.83 15.81 15.49
N SER A 65 -13.83 14.52 15.83
CA SER A 65 -14.17 13.36 14.96
C SER A 65 -13.59 13.39 13.53
N GLY A 66 -12.41 13.98 13.34
CA GLY A 66 -11.82 14.25 12.02
C GLY A 66 -11.68 13.01 11.16
N ARG A 67 -11.10 11.93 11.69
CA ARG A 67 -10.91 10.67 10.94
C ARG A 67 -12.26 10.13 10.41
N ALA A 68 -13.27 10.09 11.22
CA ALA A 68 -14.58 9.56 10.83
C ALA A 68 -15.29 10.41 9.76
N ILE A 69 -15.03 11.72 9.74
CA ILE A 69 -15.59 12.65 8.75
C ILE A 69 -14.89 12.50 7.40
N THR A 70 -13.56 12.30 7.41
CA THR A 70 -12.74 12.43 6.19
C THR A 70 -12.25 11.10 5.61
N ALA A 71 -12.21 9.99 6.35
CA ALA A 71 -11.66 8.73 5.85
C ALA A 71 -12.26 8.27 4.52
N HIS A 72 -13.57 8.38 4.37
CA HIS A 72 -14.31 7.82 3.24
C HIS A 72 -14.28 8.66 1.95
N HIS A 73 -13.74 9.89 1.98
CA HIS A 73 -13.90 10.81 0.84
C HIS A 73 -12.86 10.64 -0.26
N ALA A 74 -11.79 9.88 -0.04
CA ALA A 74 -10.74 9.72 -1.04
C ALA A 74 -10.42 8.26 -1.32
N VAL A 75 -10.01 8.02 -2.57
CA VAL A 75 -9.53 6.74 -3.09
C VAL A 75 -8.27 7.04 -3.88
N LEU A 76 -7.19 6.29 -3.63
CA LEU A 76 -6.01 6.29 -4.48
C LEU A 76 -6.14 5.16 -5.51
N ILE A 77 -5.86 5.47 -6.77
CA ILE A 77 -5.83 4.50 -7.86
C ILE A 77 -4.44 4.53 -8.48
N THR A 78 -3.81 3.37 -8.59
CA THR A 78 -2.50 3.23 -9.21
C THR A 78 -2.49 2.10 -10.23
N ASN A 79 -1.61 2.20 -11.24
CA ASN A 79 -1.36 1.10 -12.17
C ASN A 79 -0.20 0.21 -11.68
N VAL A 80 -0.28 -1.06 -12.05
CA VAL A 80 0.84 -2.00 -11.90
C VAL A 80 1.86 -1.72 -13.00
N THR A 81 3.13 -1.62 -12.61
CA THR A 81 4.26 -1.36 -13.52
C THR A 81 5.04 -2.63 -13.84
N GLU A 82 5.21 -3.50 -12.85
CA GLU A 82 5.99 -4.73 -12.97
C GLU A 82 5.46 -5.82 -12.04
N VAL A 83 5.66 -7.07 -12.41
CA VAL A 83 5.35 -8.26 -11.58
C VAL A 83 6.56 -9.19 -11.55
N GLU A 84 7.11 -9.37 -10.37
CA GLU A 84 8.10 -10.41 -10.11
C GLU A 84 7.43 -11.67 -9.57
N SER A 85 7.48 -12.75 -10.35
CA SER A 85 6.97 -14.06 -9.95
C SER A 85 8.10 -15.05 -9.76
N LEU A 86 8.02 -15.85 -8.70
CA LEU A 86 8.95 -16.95 -8.49
C LEU A 86 8.71 -18.05 -9.53
N GLN A 87 9.75 -18.35 -10.31
CA GLN A 87 9.72 -19.38 -11.33
C GLN A 87 10.30 -20.68 -10.79
N GLY A 88 9.48 -21.73 -10.79
CA GLY A 88 9.93 -23.10 -10.51
C GLY A 88 10.66 -23.73 -11.70
N ALA A 89 11.25 -24.90 -11.48
CA ALA A 89 11.81 -25.74 -12.54
C ALA A 89 10.69 -26.25 -13.48
N ALA A 90 11.01 -26.42 -14.77
CA ALA A 90 10.03 -26.91 -15.75
C ALA A 90 9.59 -28.38 -15.52
N ALA A 91 10.33 -29.16 -14.73
CA ALA A 91 10.02 -30.56 -14.45
C ALA A 91 9.10 -30.70 -13.22
N ALA A 92 8.04 -31.46 -13.35
CA ALA A 92 7.20 -31.84 -12.21
C ALA A 92 8.02 -32.63 -11.18
N VAL A 93 7.88 -32.25 -9.93
CA VAL A 93 8.49 -32.98 -8.79
C VAL A 93 7.43 -33.92 -8.24
N GLU A 94 7.68 -35.25 -8.26
CA GLU A 94 6.73 -36.21 -7.70
C GLU A 94 6.83 -36.25 -6.16
N ILE A 95 5.74 -35.95 -5.49
CA ILE A 95 5.57 -36.13 -4.02
C ILE A 95 4.89 -37.50 -3.77
N SER A 96 5.32 -38.55 -4.46
CA SER A 96 4.65 -39.85 -4.34
C SER A 96 4.91 -40.51 -2.98
N GLY A 97 3.85 -40.71 -2.21
CA GLY A 97 3.84 -41.58 -1.01
C GLY A 97 4.37 -40.95 0.29
N GLN A 98 4.74 -39.69 0.32
CA GLN A 98 5.15 -38.96 1.53
C GLN A 98 3.99 -38.17 2.16
N ASN A 99 4.05 -37.99 3.48
CA ASN A 99 3.18 -37.06 4.16
C ASN A 99 3.54 -35.62 3.66
N ILE A 100 2.56 -34.86 3.20
CA ILE A 100 2.75 -33.50 2.63
C ILE A 100 3.51 -32.58 3.60
N ALA A 101 3.20 -32.63 4.90
CA ALA A 101 3.90 -31.84 5.92
C ALA A 101 5.38 -32.23 6.05
N GLU A 102 5.69 -33.52 5.96
CA GLU A 102 7.06 -34.00 5.97
C GLU A 102 7.82 -33.61 4.71
N ALA A 103 7.16 -33.67 3.54
CA ALA A 103 7.75 -33.22 2.28
C ALA A 103 8.08 -31.72 2.32
N TYR A 104 7.20 -30.91 2.89
CA TYR A 104 7.43 -29.47 3.07
C TYR A 104 8.61 -29.18 4.01
N HIS A 105 8.64 -29.85 5.16
CA HIS A 105 9.76 -29.69 6.12
C HIS A 105 11.10 -30.09 5.50
N ASN A 106 11.14 -31.22 4.79
CA ASN A 106 12.34 -31.67 4.09
C ASN A 106 12.80 -30.67 3.00
N ALA A 107 11.83 -30.09 2.28
CA ALA A 107 12.14 -29.06 1.28
C ALA A 107 12.79 -27.83 1.92
N GLN A 108 12.26 -27.35 3.04
CA GLN A 108 12.83 -26.22 3.79
C GLN A 108 14.25 -26.53 4.30
N PHE A 109 14.44 -27.72 4.86
CA PHE A 109 15.74 -28.17 5.37
C PHE A 109 16.78 -28.22 4.25
N ASN A 110 16.46 -28.88 3.13
CA ASN A 110 17.38 -29.02 2.00
C ASN A 110 17.74 -27.65 1.40
N MET A 111 16.80 -26.72 1.32
CA MET A 111 17.09 -25.36 0.84
C MET A 111 17.99 -24.58 1.80
N ALA A 112 17.77 -24.70 3.10
CA ALA A 112 18.62 -24.09 4.11
C ALA A 112 20.06 -24.66 4.06
N GLU A 113 20.20 -25.96 3.86
CA GLU A 113 21.51 -26.64 3.68
C GLU A 113 22.22 -26.16 2.41
N ALA A 114 21.52 -26.08 1.27
CA ALA A 114 22.10 -25.57 0.03
C ALA A 114 22.64 -24.13 0.17
N ARG A 115 21.89 -23.25 0.86
CA ARG A 115 22.35 -21.90 1.17
C ARG A 115 23.59 -21.88 2.07
N ALA A 116 23.63 -22.75 3.09
CA ALA A 116 24.79 -22.87 3.96
C ALA A 116 26.05 -23.35 3.22
N GLN A 117 25.90 -24.33 2.34
CA GLN A 117 26.99 -24.83 1.47
C GLN A 117 27.48 -23.75 0.50
N PHE A 118 26.56 -22.95 -0.08
CA PHE A 118 26.97 -21.83 -0.92
C PHE A 118 27.78 -20.78 -0.14
N VAL A 119 27.37 -20.42 1.06
CA VAL A 119 28.09 -19.47 1.93
C VAL A 119 29.48 -20.00 2.30
N GLN A 120 29.63 -21.33 2.46
CA GLN A 120 30.93 -22.00 2.73
C GLN A 120 31.82 -22.13 1.48
N GLY A 121 31.27 -21.90 0.29
CA GLY A 121 31.98 -22.02 -0.98
C GLY A 121 31.96 -23.43 -1.54
N ASP A 122 31.20 -24.36 -0.98
CA ASP A 122 31.08 -25.76 -1.41
C ASP A 122 30.05 -25.92 -2.56
N LEU A 123 29.19 -24.92 -2.77
CA LEU A 123 28.19 -24.87 -3.84
C LEU A 123 28.42 -23.64 -4.72
N SER A 124 28.33 -23.79 -6.03
CA SER A 124 28.38 -22.67 -6.98
C SER A 124 27.05 -21.91 -7.03
N LEU A 125 27.09 -20.67 -7.54
CA LEU A 125 25.86 -19.87 -7.74
C LEU A 125 24.85 -20.57 -8.66
N THR A 126 25.32 -21.29 -9.69
CA THR A 126 24.47 -22.03 -10.61
C THR A 126 23.75 -23.16 -9.90
N GLU A 127 24.46 -23.93 -9.08
CA GLU A 127 23.88 -25.04 -8.30
C GLU A 127 22.89 -24.52 -7.25
N LEU A 128 23.18 -23.40 -6.60
CA LEU A 128 22.23 -22.74 -5.68
C LEU A 128 20.94 -22.30 -6.42
N ALA A 129 21.08 -21.70 -7.61
CA ALA A 129 19.93 -21.27 -8.40
C ALA A 129 19.06 -22.47 -8.87
N GLU A 130 19.70 -23.60 -9.20
CA GLU A 130 18.98 -24.85 -9.51
C GLU A 130 18.25 -25.42 -8.28
N ALA A 131 18.89 -25.39 -7.11
CA ALA A 131 18.27 -25.81 -5.85
C ALA A 131 17.06 -24.92 -5.49
N GLU A 132 17.16 -23.60 -5.69
CA GLU A 132 16.04 -22.67 -5.46
C GLU A 132 14.88 -22.92 -6.43
N LYS A 133 15.13 -23.11 -7.72
CA LYS A 133 14.10 -23.48 -8.69
C LYS A 133 13.39 -24.78 -8.33
N HIS A 134 14.16 -25.78 -7.91
CA HIS A 134 13.61 -27.07 -7.46
C HIS A 134 12.74 -26.88 -6.20
N TYR A 135 13.22 -26.12 -5.22
CA TYR A 135 12.48 -25.79 -4.00
C TYR A 135 11.15 -25.07 -4.32
N VAL A 136 11.17 -24.07 -5.20
CA VAL A 136 9.95 -23.34 -5.62
C VAL A 136 8.96 -24.30 -6.29
N SER A 137 9.42 -25.17 -7.19
CA SER A 137 8.57 -26.18 -7.84
C SER A 137 7.91 -27.11 -6.85
N LEU A 138 8.69 -27.60 -5.87
CA LEU A 138 8.19 -28.48 -4.82
C LEU A 138 7.15 -27.75 -3.94
N CYS A 139 7.40 -26.50 -3.55
CA CYS A 139 6.44 -25.68 -2.82
C CYS A 139 5.13 -25.48 -3.58
N GLN A 140 5.20 -25.17 -4.89
CA GLN A 140 4.04 -25.01 -5.76
C GLN A 140 3.23 -26.31 -5.89
N GLN A 141 3.91 -27.46 -5.93
CA GLN A 141 3.23 -28.75 -5.97
C GLN A 141 2.59 -29.08 -4.63
N ILE A 142 3.29 -28.89 -3.51
CA ILE A 142 2.74 -29.05 -2.16
C ILE A 142 1.47 -28.22 -2.01
N GLN A 143 1.50 -26.92 -2.40
CA GLN A 143 0.35 -26.02 -2.33
C GLN A 143 -0.90 -26.59 -3.03
N ARG A 144 -0.72 -27.24 -4.20
CA ARG A 144 -1.83 -27.85 -4.97
C ARG A 144 -2.42 -29.10 -4.31
N GLU A 145 -1.62 -29.83 -3.53
CA GLU A 145 -2.00 -31.09 -2.89
C GLU A 145 -2.51 -30.93 -1.45
N LEU A 146 -2.49 -29.69 -0.90
CA LEU A 146 -2.96 -29.41 0.45
C LEU A 146 -4.47 -29.72 0.57
N ASN A 147 -4.85 -30.41 1.66
CA ASN A 147 -6.25 -30.60 2.03
C ASN A 147 -6.65 -29.53 3.07
N LEU A 148 -7.52 -28.60 2.69
CA LEU A 148 -7.95 -27.49 3.53
C LEU A 148 -8.84 -27.88 4.72
N ASP A 149 -9.35 -29.11 4.77
CA ASP A 149 -10.06 -29.63 5.95
C ASP A 149 -9.08 -29.93 7.11
N ASN A 150 -7.79 -30.11 6.82
CA ASN A 150 -6.76 -30.35 7.80
C ASN A 150 -6.17 -29.01 8.31
N HIS A 151 -6.20 -28.80 9.64
CA HIS A 151 -5.67 -27.58 10.27
C HIS A 151 -4.19 -27.33 9.95
N HIS A 152 -3.37 -28.36 10.04
CA HIS A 152 -1.93 -28.25 9.77
C HIS A 152 -1.64 -27.93 8.30
N HIS A 153 -2.46 -28.41 7.37
CA HIS A 153 -2.34 -28.04 5.95
C HIS A 153 -2.73 -26.58 5.71
N ARG A 154 -3.64 -25.99 6.49
CA ARG A 154 -3.96 -24.55 6.40
C ARG A 154 -2.81 -23.68 6.88
N GLU A 155 -2.08 -24.11 7.91
CA GLU A 155 -0.86 -23.41 8.36
C GLU A 155 0.23 -23.42 7.28
N ILE A 156 0.46 -24.58 6.66
CA ILE A 156 1.40 -24.72 5.53
C ILE A 156 0.95 -23.87 4.35
N LEU A 157 -0.35 -23.82 4.04
CA LEU A 157 -0.86 -22.97 2.96
C LEU A 157 -0.57 -21.50 3.21
N GLN A 158 -0.79 -21.01 4.43
CA GLN A 158 -0.50 -19.61 4.77
C GLN A 158 0.99 -19.29 4.58
N GLU A 159 1.90 -20.16 5.05
CA GLU A 159 3.33 -19.98 4.82
C GLU A 159 3.70 -20.00 3.31
N LEU A 160 3.08 -20.90 2.54
CA LEU A 160 3.33 -21.00 1.10
C LEU A 160 2.76 -19.81 0.33
N ASP A 161 1.59 -19.31 0.73
CA ASP A 161 1.00 -18.11 0.13
C ASP A 161 1.91 -16.87 0.31
N GLU A 162 2.60 -16.75 1.44
CA GLU A 162 3.59 -15.71 1.67
C GLU A 162 4.87 -15.94 0.84
N LYS A 163 5.39 -17.16 0.85
CA LYS A 163 6.65 -17.50 0.18
C LYS A 163 6.57 -17.48 -1.34
N LEU A 164 5.42 -17.84 -1.89
CA LEU A 164 5.18 -17.92 -3.33
C LEU A 164 4.46 -16.69 -3.89
N ALA A 165 4.17 -15.70 -3.04
CA ALA A 165 3.51 -14.47 -3.46
C ALA A 165 4.31 -13.77 -4.56
N ASP A 166 3.61 -13.28 -5.56
CA ASP A 166 4.17 -12.37 -6.54
C ASP A 166 4.47 -11.04 -5.87
N LYS A 167 5.58 -10.41 -6.21
CA LYS A 167 5.80 -8.99 -5.89
C LYS A 167 5.24 -8.16 -7.03
N VAL A 168 4.33 -7.26 -6.69
CA VAL A 168 3.64 -6.43 -7.65
C VAL A 168 3.99 -4.98 -7.39
N PHE A 169 4.75 -4.39 -8.32
CA PHE A 169 5.17 -3.00 -8.21
C PHE A 169 4.07 -2.09 -8.75
N CYS A 170 3.69 -1.12 -7.94
CA CYS A 170 2.62 -0.17 -8.21
C CYS A 170 3.21 1.23 -8.35
N ASN A 171 2.66 2.00 -9.28
CA ASN A 171 3.16 3.32 -9.67
C ASN A 171 2.77 4.41 -8.66
N PHE A 172 3.30 4.33 -7.47
CA PHE A 172 3.10 5.32 -6.40
C PHE A 172 4.24 5.26 -5.39
N SER A 173 4.33 6.24 -4.50
CA SER A 173 5.15 6.19 -3.29
C SER A 173 4.24 5.99 -2.07
N LEU A 174 4.54 4.97 -1.27
CA LEU A 174 3.80 4.68 -0.04
C LEU A 174 3.95 5.83 0.95
N PHE A 175 5.13 6.40 1.05
CA PHE A 175 5.46 7.50 1.96
C PHE A 175 4.73 8.79 1.61
N GLN A 176 4.54 9.06 0.30
CA GLN A 176 3.83 10.24 -0.17
C GLN A 176 2.32 10.07 -0.11
N SER A 177 1.81 8.89 -0.47
CA SER A 177 0.36 8.71 -0.68
C SER A 177 -0.35 8.00 0.46
N MET A 178 0.33 7.15 1.25
CA MET A 178 -0.26 6.38 2.34
C MET A 178 0.72 6.19 3.52
N PRO A 179 1.23 7.28 4.10
CA PRO A 179 2.26 7.22 5.14
C PRO A 179 1.83 6.47 6.40
N ASP A 180 0.53 6.43 6.71
CA ASP A 180 0.04 5.73 7.91
C ASP A 180 0.25 4.19 7.84
N ILE A 181 0.38 3.60 6.65
CA ILE A 181 0.75 2.18 6.53
C ILE A 181 2.13 1.95 7.16
N TRP A 182 3.10 2.77 6.81
CA TRP A 182 4.45 2.73 7.35
C TRP A 182 4.53 3.27 8.77
N GLY A 183 3.86 4.40 9.05
CA GLY A 183 4.03 5.13 10.31
C GLY A 183 3.34 4.52 11.51
N ILE A 184 2.21 3.85 11.33
CA ILE A 184 1.35 3.34 12.42
C ILE A 184 0.69 1.99 12.10
N ASP A 185 1.18 1.25 11.11
CA ASP A 185 0.60 -0.03 10.68
C ASP A 185 -0.91 0.05 10.34
N GLN A 186 -1.35 1.20 9.79
CA GLN A 186 -2.75 1.40 9.40
C GLN A 186 -3.10 0.49 8.23
N ILE A 187 -4.18 -0.27 8.36
CA ILE A 187 -4.71 -1.12 7.28
C ILE A 187 -5.75 -0.33 6.50
N PHE A 188 -5.68 -0.43 5.17
CA PHE A 188 -6.68 0.12 4.24
C PHE A 188 -7.32 -0.99 3.43
N PRO A 189 -8.61 -0.86 3.01
CA PRO A 189 -9.18 -1.76 2.02
C PRO A 189 -8.48 -1.57 0.68
N ILE A 190 -7.94 -2.67 0.12
CA ILE A 190 -7.22 -2.66 -1.16
C ILE A 190 -7.83 -3.73 -2.05
N MET A 191 -8.11 -3.39 -3.30
CA MET A 191 -8.60 -4.37 -4.27
C MET A 191 -8.25 -3.98 -5.70
N PRO A 192 -8.08 -4.95 -6.62
CA PRO A 192 -8.03 -4.63 -8.04
C PRO A 192 -9.37 -4.02 -8.48
N ILE A 193 -9.31 -3.06 -9.41
CA ILE A 193 -10.49 -2.48 -10.06
C ILE A 193 -10.67 -2.97 -11.50
N HIS A 194 -9.80 -3.87 -11.93
CA HIS A 194 -9.91 -4.62 -13.19
C HIS A 194 -10.30 -6.08 -12.94
N GLN A 195 -10.84 -6.75 -13.96
CA GLN A 195 -11.20 -8.18 -13.95
C GLN A 195 -12.14 -8.59 -12.80
N LEU A 196 -13.00 -7.69 -12.32
CA LEU A 196 -13.89 -7.90 -11.16
C LEU A 196 -14.85 -9.11 -11.29
N GLY A 197 -15.11 -9.58 -12.51
CA GLY A 197 -15.92 -10.77 -12.79
C GLY A 197 -15.12 -12.08 -12.82
N GLN A 198 -13.81 -12.05 -12.57
CA GLN A 198 -12.93 -13.22 -12.60
C GLN A 198 -12.46 -13.56 -11.18
N GLN A 199 -12.24 -14.84 -10.93
CA GLN A 199 -11.67 -15.26 -9.64
C GLN A 199 -10.16 -15.05 -9.66
N PRO A 200 -9.57 -14.37 -8.64
CA PRO A 200 -8.13 -14.27 -8.47
C PRO A 200 -7.50 -15.67 -8.32
N THR A 201 -6.36 -15.87 -8.97
CA THR A 201 -5.64 -17.16 -8.98
C THR A 201 -4.23 -17.08 -8.41
N ARG A 202 -3.78 -15.88 -8.05
CA ARG A 202 -2.45 -15.60 -7.51
C ARG A 202 -2.56 -14.97 -6.13
N ARG A 203 -1.49 -15.05 -5.36
CA ARG A 203 -1.29 -14.24 -4.14
C ARG A 203 -0.17 -13.26 -4.42
N ALA A 204 -0.30 -12.03 -3.90
CA ALA A 204 0.64 -10.96 -4.17
C ALA A 204 0.92 -10.11 -2.92
N VAL A 205 2.11 -9.50 -2.93
CA VAL A 205 2.51 -8.42 -2.02
C VAL A 205 2.78 -7.18 -2.89
N LEU A 206 2.13 -6.07 -2.54
CA LEU A 206 2.31 -4.82 -3.27
C LEU A 206 3.58 -4.10 -2.80
N GLN A 207 4.30 -3.55 -3.76
CA GLN A 207 5.49 -2.73 -3.57
C GLN A 207 5.23 -1.36 -4.20
N ASP A 208 5.77 -0.31 -3.61
CA ASP A 208 5.83 0.99 -4.24
C ASP A 208 7.05 1.12 -5.18
N LEU A 209 7.30 2.31 -5.74
CA LEU A 209 8.46 2.55 -6.60
C LEU A 209 9.71 3.02 -5.85
N THR A 210 9.62 3.24 -4.53
CA THR A 210 10.79 3.68 -3.76
C THR A 210 11.79 2.54 -3.60
N CYS A 211 13.04 2.88 -3.33
CA CYS A 211 14.07 1.86 -3.04
C CYS A 211 14.06 1.40 -1.58
N ASP A 212 13.17 1.96 -0.75
CA ASP A 212 13.09 1.62 0.67
C ASP A 212 12.39 0.27 0.87
N SER A 213 12.92 -0.55 1.78
CA SER A 213 12.33 -1.85 2.13
C SER A 213 10.95 -1.73 2.79
N ASP A 214 10.64 -0.58 3.37
CA ASP A 214 9.35 -0.27 3.99
C ASP A 214 8.29 0.22 2.96
N GLY A 215 8.70 0.43 1.69
CA GLY A 215 7.80 0.75 0.57
C GLY A 215 6.97 -0.44 0.11
N ARG A 216 6.47 -1.26 1.04
CA ARG A 216 5.67 -2.45 0.77
C ARG A 216 4.44 -2.52 1.66
N ILE A 217 3.42 -3.21 1.18
CA ILE A 217 2.22 -3.49 1.95
C ILE A 217 2.17 -4.99 2.22
N ASP A 218 2.17 -5.36 3.50
CA ASP A 218 2.21 -6.75 3.95
C ASP A 218 1.03 -7.11 4.88
N GLN A 219 0.03 -6.25 4.97
CA GLN A 219 -1.21 -6.50 5.70
C GLN A 219 -2.42 -6.11 4.84
N TYR A 220 -3.29 -7.08 4.58
CA TYR A 220 -4.44 -6.94 3.70
C TYR A 220 -5.71 -7.42 4.38
N VAL A 221 -6.82 -6.74 4.12
CA VAL A 221 -8.14 -7.24 4.49
C VAL A 221 -8.48 -8.42 3.58
N ASP A 222 -8.63 -9.60 4.15
CA ASP A 222 -9.03 -10.81 3.42
C ASP A 222 -10.24 -11.45 4.13
N HIS A 223 -11.41 -11.21 3.60
CA HIS A 223 -12.71 -11.56 4.21
C HIS A 223 -12.84 -10.96 5.63
N GLN A 224 -12.81 -11.80 6.66
CA GLN A 224 -12.92 -11.37 8.07
C GLN A 224 -11.58 -11.39 8.82
N ASN A 225 -10.48 -11.58 8.11
CA ASN A 225 -9.14 -11.69 8.69
C ASN A 225 -8.18 -10.70 8.03
N ILE A 226 -7.01 -10.56 8.65
CA ILE A 226 -5.86 -9.88 8.06
C ILE A 226 -4.92 -10.96 7.53
N ALA A 227 -4.51 -10.82 6.29
CA ALA A 227 -3.57 -11.70 5.60
C ALA A 227 -2.32 -10.92 5.19
N ASN A 228 -1.18 -11.61 5.06
CA ASN A 228 0.09 -11.01 4.65
C ASN A 228 0.23 -10.90 3.12
N THR A 229 -0.74 -11.41 2.39
CA THR A 229 -0.80 -11.34 0.92
C THR A 229 -2.24 -11.10 0.48
N MET A 230 -2.43 -10.47 -0.66
CA MET A 230 -3.76 -10.27 -1.25
C MET A 230 -4.02 -11.23 -2.42
N PRO A 231 -5.28 -11.63 -2.66
CA PRO A 231 -5.64 -12.35 -3.87
C PRO A 231 -5.57 -11.42 -5.10
N LEU A 232 -4.93 -11.88 -6.18
CA LEU A 232 -4.75 -11.11 -7.39
C LEU A 232 -4.93 -11.99 -8.64
N HIS A 233 -5.25 -11.37 -9.77
CA HIS A 233 -5.32 -12.05 -11.07
C HIS A 233 -3.91 -12.20 -11.65
N THR A 234 -3.77 -13.09 -12.63
CA THR A 234 -2.58 -13.08 -13.48
C THR A 234 -2.61 -11.83 -14.34
N ILE A 235 -1.54 -11.04 -14.30
CA ILE A 235 -1.39 -9.79 -15.04
C ILE A 235 -0.50 -10.07 -16.25
N ALA A 236 -0.98 -9.79 -17.46
CA ALA A 236 -0.19 -9.90 -18.68
C ALA A 236 0.75 -8.69 -18.82
N GLU A 237 1.90 -8.89 -19.46
CA GLU A 237 3.00 -7.91 -19.57
C GLU A 237 2.58 -6.56 -20.18
N ASP A 238 1.64 -6.56 -21.15
CA ASP A 238 1.15 -5.36 -21.84
C ASP A 238 -0.25 -4.92 -21.36
N GLN A 239 -0.74 -5.46 -20.25
CA GLN A 239 -2.09 -5.18 -19.77
C GLN A 239 -2.08 -4.08 -18.73
N ASP A 240 -2.89 -3.04 -18.94
CA ASP A 240 -3.19 -2.10 -17.87
C ASP A 240 -3.94 -2.82 -16.75
N TYR A 241 -3.39 -2.72 -15.54
CA TYR A 241 -4.00 -3.29 -14.36
C TYR A 241 -3.99 -2.28 -13.23
N LEU A 242 -5.17 -1.89 -12.79
CA LEU A 242 -5.35 -0.86 -11.78
C LEU A 242 -5.74 -1.47 -10.44
N ILE A 243 -5.17 -0.91 -9.38
CA ILE A 243 -5.46 -1.24 -7.98
C ILE A 243 -6.00 0.01 -7.31
N GLY A 244 -7.09 -0.16 -6.56
CA GLY A 244 -7.69 0.90 -5.75
C GLY A 244 -7.38 0.68 -4.27
N PHE A 245 -6.99 1.77 -3.60
CA PHE A 245 -6.82 1.88 -2.17
C PHE A 245 -7.92 2.79 -1.63
N PHE A 246 -8.76 2.24 -0.79
CA PHE A 246 -9.99 2.91 -0.36
C PHE A 246 -9.84 3.50 1.04
N MET A 247 -10.68 4.51 1.33
CA MET A 247 -10.74 5.15 2.64
C MET A 247 -9.45 5.90 3.03
N VAL A 248 -8.71 6.42 2.06
CA VAL A 248 -7.45 7.13 2.26
C VAL A 248 -7.64 8.64 2.55
N GLY A 249 -8.87 9.12 2.73
CA GLY A 249 -9.17 10.54 2.91
C GLY A 249 -8.73 11.14 4.24
N ALA A 250 -8.48 10.33 5.28
CA ALA A 250 -8.04 10.84 6.57
C ALA A 250 -6.51 10.82 6.67
N TYR A 251 -5.90 12.00 6.75
CA TYR A 251 -4.49 12.25 7.04
C TYR A 251 -3.48 11.92 5.93
N GLN A 252 -3.77 11.03 5.00
CA GLN A 252 -2.76 10.48 4.09
C GLN A 252 -2.11 11.58 3.23
N GLU A 253 -2.90 12.40 2.57
CA GLU A 253 -2.42 13.49 1.72
C GLU A 253 -1.66 14.56 2.53
N ILE A 254 -2.18 14.97 3.68
CA ILE A 254 -1.58 16.05 4.49
C ILE A 254 -0.33 15.60 5.27
N LEU A 255 -0.17 14.32 5.54
CA LEU A 255 1.00 13.74 6.23
C LEU A 255 1.96 13.04 5.27
N GLY A 256 1.66 13.06 3.98
CA GLY A 256 2.56 12.54 2.95
C GLY A 256 3.94 13.17 3.06
N ASP A 257 4.99 12.38 2.90
CA ASP A 257 6.38 12.83 2.98
C ASP A 257 7.12 12.46 1.70
N MET A 258 7.83 13.42 1.14
CA MET A 258 8.62 13.21 -0.06
C MET A 258 9.78 12.24 0.22
N HIS A 259 9.74 11.09 -0.42
CA HIS A 259 10.76 10.05 -0.34
C HIS A 259 11.27 9.69 -1.74
N ASN A 260 12.58 9.71 -1.96
CA ASN A 260 13.23 9.49 -3.26
C ASN A 260 12.77 10.45 -4.38
N LEU A 261 12.36 11.67 -4.05
CA LEU A 261 11.86 12.67 -5.00
C LEU A 261 10.62 12.22 -5.79
N PHE A 262 9.74 11.46 -5.16
CA PHE A 262 8.37 11.27 -5.62
C PHE A 262 7.47 12.33 -4.99
N GLY A 263 6.75 13.09 -5.81
CA GLY A 263 5.86 14.14 -5.37
C GLY A 263 4.40 13.71 -5.24
N ASP A 264 3.50 14.69 -5.16
CA ASP A 264 2.07 14.44 -5.13
C ASP A 264 1.59 13.78 -6.43
N THR A 265 0.59 12.91 -6.31
CA THR A 265 -0.06 12.29 -7.46
C THR A 265 -1.10 13.23 -8.07
N HIS A 266 -1.44 13.00 -9.35
CA HIS A 266 -2.60 13.66 -9.95
C HIS A 266 -3.85 13.41 -9.11
N SER A 267 -4.69 14.44 -8.97
CA SER A 267 -5.95 14.31 -8.27
C SER A 267 -7.12 14.92 -9.04
N ILE A 268 -8.31 14.36 -8.81
CA ILE A 268 -9.55 14.85 -9.41
C ILE A 268 -10.68 14.78 -8.38
N ASN A 269 -11.42 15.88 -8.27
CA ASN A 269 -12.60 15.92 -7.42
C ASN A 269 -13.79 15.27 -8.13
N ILE A 270 -14.55 14.45 -7.40
CA ILE A 270 -15.79 13.84 -7.90
C ILE A 270 -16.92 14.29 -7.00
N GLU A 271 -17.91 14.93 -7.58
CA GLU A 271 -19.14 15.32 -6.90
C GLU A 271 -20.28 14.35 -7.25
N LEU A 272 -21.00 13.90 -6.23
CA LEU A 272 -22.15 13.02 -6.37
C LEU A 272 -23.43 13.82 -6.19
N ASP A 273 -24.40 13.64 -7.05
CA ASP A 273 -25.74 14.21 -6.94
C ASP A 273 -26.83 13.18 -7.30
N GLU A 274 -28.10 13.59 -7.29
CA GLU A 274 -29.24 12.72 -7.63
C GLU A 274 -29.23 12.19 -9.07
N GLN A 275 -28.43 12.80 -9.96
CA GLN A 275 -28.34 12.45 -11.37
C GLN A 275 -27.13 11.54 -11.67
N GLY A 276 -26.26 11.32 -10.69
CA GLY A 276 -25.06 10.48 -10.80
C GLY A 276 -23.81 11.14 -10.25
N TYR A 277 -22.78 11.30 -11.08
CA TYR A 277 -21.54 11.94 -10.68
C TYR A 277 -21.06 12.93 -11.75
N ARG A 278 -20.28 13.89 -11.32
CA ARG A 278 -19.54 14.80 -12.20
C ARG A 278 -18.09 14.94 -11.74
N PHE A 279 -17.22 15.10 -12.70
CA PHE A 279 -15.83 15.46 -12.42
C PHE A 279 -15.74 16.96 -12.13
N GLY A 280 -15.06 17.29 -11.05
CA GLY A 280 -14.70 18.65 -10.67
C GLY A 280 -13.31 19.02 -11.19
N ASP A 281 -12.60 19.82 -10.41
CA ASP A 281 -11.27 20.30 -10.77
C ASP A 281 -10.26 19.13 -10.79
N PHE A 282 -9.46 19.09 -11.86
CA PHE A 282 -8.30 18.24 -11.99
C PHE A 282 -7.06 19.04 -11.54
N MET A 283 -6.24 18.44 -10.69
CA MET A 283 -4.97 18.98 -10.23
C MET A 283 -3.85 18.07 -10.71
N GLU A 284 -2.90 18.64 -11.43
CA GLU A 284 -1.69 17.92 -11.82
C GLU A 284 -0.84 17.65 -10.59
N GLY A 285 -0.23 16.48 -10.52
CA GLY A 285 0.78 16.18 -9.52
C GLY A 285 2.10 16.85 -9.85
N GLU A 286 3.03 16.84 -8.92
CA GLU A 286 4.27 17.57 -9.01
C GLU A 286 5.21 17.06 -10.11
N ASP A 287 5.84 17.99 -10.82
CA ASP A 287 6.89 17.69 -11.78
C ASP A 287 8.29 17.68 -11.14
N VAL A 288 9.29 17.25 -11.91
CA VAL A 288 10.68 17.15 -11.44
C VAL A 288 11.22 18.52 -11.02
N SER A 289 10.86 19.62 -11.71
CA SER A 289 11.33 20.97 -11.37
C SER A 289 10.83 21.41 -10.01
N GLU A 290 9.56 21.15 -9.71
CA GLU A 290 8.95 21.51 -8.42
C GLU A 290 9.64 20.77 -7.27
N LEU A 291 9.94 19.49 -7.43
CA LEU A 291 10.68 18.73 -6.42
C LEU A 291 12.13 19.19 -6.27
N LEU A 292 12.80 19.55 -7.36
CA LEU A 292 14.15 20.09 -7.30
C LEU A 292 14.17 21.43 -6.56
N ASP A 293 13.20 22.29 -6.79
CA ASP A 293 13.05 23.56 -6.07
C ASP A 293 12.77 23.34 -4.58
N TYR A 294 11.94 22.33 -4.24
CA TYR A 294 11.67 21.95 -2.85
C TYR A 294 12.94 21.54 -2.09
N VAL A 295 13.87 20.81 -2.73
CA VAL A 295 15.17 20.44 -2.14
C VAL A 295 16.26 21.49 -2.40
N HIS A 296 15.89 22.70 -2.80
CA HIS A 296 16.77 23.85 -2.99
C HIS A 296 17.80 23.70 -4.12
N ILE A 297 17.51 22.91 -5.13
CA ILE A 297 18.29 22.82 -6.37
C ILE A 297 17.76 23.88 -7.34
N ASN A 298 18.63 24.79 -7.76
CA ASN A 298 18.28 25.83 -8.71
C ASN A 298 18.16 25.27 -10.14
N THR A 299 16.94 25.12 -10.63
CA THR A 299 16.64 24.55 -11.95
C THR A 299 17.19 25.41 -13.10
N GLU A 300 17.25 26.75 -12.99
CA GLU A 300 17.86 27.60 -14.00
C GLU A 300 19.39 27.43 -14.07
N ALA A 301 20.03 27.25 -12.93
CA ALA A 301 21.47 26.91 -12.91
C ALA A 301 21.72 25.54 -13.56
N LEU A 302 20.84 24.57 -13.36
CA LEU A 302 20.91 23.24 -13.98
C LEU A 302 20.74 23.33 -15.51
N LYS A 303 19.73 24.07 -16.00
CA LYS A 303 19.53 24.34 -17.44
C LYS A 303 20.77 25.00 -18.07
N THR A 304 21.38 25.95 -17.36
CA THR A 304 22.61 26.61 -17.81
C THR A 304 23.77 25.60 -17.90
N ALA A 305 23.90 24.71 -16.91
CA ALA A 305 24.93 23.65 -16.92
C ALA A 305 24.74 22.66 -18.08
N TYR A 306 23.49 22.29 -18.41
CA TYR A 306 23.19 21.47 -19.58
C TYR A 306 23.66 22.11 -20.88
N ARG A 307 23.34 23.39 -21.11
CA ARG A 307 23.78 24.15 -22.29
C ARG A 307 25.31 24.21 -22.39
N GLN A 308 25.99 24.54 -21.30
CA GLN A 308 27.45 24.59 -21.26
C GLN A 308 28.10 23.24 -21.62
N LYS A 309 27.56 22.12 -21.12
CA LYS A 309 28.04 20.78 -21.47
C LYS A 309 27.79 20.44 -22.94
N LEU A 310 26.63 20.76 -23.47
CA LEU A 310 26.29 20.56 -24.87
C LEU A 310 27.19 21.42 -25.78
N ASP A 311 27.43 22.69 -25.41
CA ASP A 311 28.31 23.58 -26.17
C ASP A 311 29.75 23.09 -26.23
N GLY A 312 30.26 22.54 -25.13
CA GLY A 312 31.59 21.93 -25.04
C GLY A 312 31.71 20.55 -25.67
N SER A 313 30.60 19.95 -26.16
CA SER A 313 30.59 18.64 -26.78
C SER A 313 31.01 18.68 -28.26
N GLY A 314 31.47 17.56 -28.82
CA GLY A 314 31.73 17.42 -30.25
C GLY A 314 30.53 17.14 -31.12
N LEU A 315 29.29 17.37 -30.62
CA LEU A 315 28.03 17.08 -31.30
C LEU A 315 27.68 18.13 -32.37
N SER A 316 26.92 17.72 -33.40
CA SER A 316 26.37 18.67 -34.37
C SER A 316 25.33 19.61 -33.72
N ALA A 317 25.04 20.73 -34.37
CA ALA A 317 24.04 21.69 -33.88
C ALA A 317 22.65 21.05 -33.71
N GLU A 318 22.26 20.17 -34.63
CA GLU A 318 20.98 19.43 -34.58
C GLU A 318 20.94 18.46 -33.41
N GLN A 319 22.05 17.74 -33.14
CA GLN A 319 22.16 16.85 -32.00
C GLN A 319 22.13 17.59 -30.67
N LYS A 320 22.81 18.75 -30.56
CA LYS A 320 22.79 19.59 -29.37
C LYS A 320 21.37 20.07 -29.08
N GLN A 321 20.66 20.54 -30.09
CA GLN A 321 19.27 20.97 -29.94
C GLN A 321 18.34 19.82 -29.50
N ALA A 322 18.47 18.65 -30.09
CA ALA A 322 17.68 17.47 -29.70
C ALA A 322 17.92 17.08 -28.26
N PHE A 323 19.18 16.96 -27.83
CA PHE A 323 19.52 16.65 -26.43
C PHE A 323 19.13 17.74 -25.44
N GLU A 324 19.22 19.02 -25.83
CA GLU A 324 18.72 20.10 -24.97
C GLU A 324 17.22 19.99 -24.74
N GLN A 325 16.45 19.73 -25.79
CA GLN A 325 15.01 19.53 -25.69
C GLN A 325 14.65 18.34 -24.78
N GLU A 326 15.36 17.22 -24.92
CA GLU A 326 15.14 16.02 -24.09
C GLU A 326 15.47 16.29 -22.61
N LEU A 327 16.62 16.93 -22.32
CA LEU A 327 17.00 17.29 -20.96
C LEU A 327 16.04 18.29 -20.30
N LEU A 328 15.53 19.26 -21.08
CA LEU A 328 14.55 20.22 -20.57
C LEU A 328 13.16 19.58 -20.39
N ALA A 329 12.76 18.65 -21.27
CA ALA A 329 11.52 17.90 -21.11
C ALA A 329 11.54 17.06 -19.83
N GLY A 330 12.68 16.45 -19.50
CA GLY A 330 12.83 15.68 -18.26
C GLY A 330 12.64 16.51 -16.99
N LEU A 331 12.86 17.83 -17.03
CA LEU A 331 12.60 18.71 -15.88
C LEU A 331 11.10 18.97 -15.65
N ASN A 332 10.30 18.88 -16.71
CA ASN A 332 8.84 19.07 -16.66
C ASN A 332 8.09 17.72 -16.68
N ALA A 333 8.80 16.61 -16.54
CA ALA A 333 8.18 15.29 -16.48
C ALA A 333 7.54 15.06 -15.11
N TYR A 334 6.45 14.34 -15.12
CA TYR A 334 5.80 13.85 -13.90
C TYR A 334 6.75 12.93 -13.12
N THR A 335 6.63 12.90 -11.80
CA THR A 335 7.59 12.18 -10.94
C THR A 335 7.34 10.67 -10.87
N TYR A 336 6.24 10.19 -11.42
CA TYR A 336 5.93 8.78 -11.55
C TYR A 336 6.05 8.32 -13.00
N LEU A 337 5.94 7.01 -13.24
CA LEU A 337 6.10 6.44 -14.57
C LEU A 337 4.88 6.77 -15.45
N GLU A 338 5.12 7.42 -16.57
CA GLU A 338 4.17 7.62 -17.65
C GLU A 338 4.40 6.57 -18.76
N LYS A 339 3.30 6.13 -19.43
CA LYS A 339 3.38 5.21 -20.56
C LYS A 339 3.58 5.93 -21.88
#